data_c57b2751e4e91504690914a3b617b825
#
_entry.id   c57b2751e4e91504690914a3b617b825
#
_cell.length_a   1.000
_cell.length_b   1.000
_cell.length_c   1.000
_cell.angle_alpha   90.00
_cell.angle_beta   90.00
_cell.angle_gamma   90.00
#
_symmetry.space_group_name_H-M   'P 1'
#
loop_
_entity.id
_entity.type
_entity.pdbx_description
1 polymer ?
#
loop_
_entity_poly.entity_id
_entity_poly.type
_entity_poly.pdbx_seq_one_letter_code
_entity_poly.pdbx_strand_id
1 'polypeptide(L)'
;MKIGVIGAGRMGGTVAVLLAHAGHTVLPANSHGPDSLRDLVAEAGPNATATTPEAAARDAELVIVALPWAHRDALPAADLFAGKIVVDAMNAFGREAAEGPTSSEQTAQTLPRARLVKGFNTLNFMYMREAAGRTGDKRLTLFVAGDDPDAKRVVAGLMSDMGFAAVDTGSLREGGRRQQPAGPVFNKRLTEDKARDLLQLA
;
A
#
# COMPACT_ATOMS: atom_id res chain seq x y z
N MET A 1 9.20 -11.18 -5.61
CA MET A 1 9.63 -10.55 -4.36
C MET A 1 8.94 -11.20 -3.18
N LYS A 2 9.54 -11.13 -2.00
CA LYS A 2 8.93 -11.53 -0.73
C LYS A 2 8.36 -10.30 -0.02
N ILE A 3 7.04 -10.24 0.14
CA ILE A 3 6.30 -9.05 0.57
C ILE A 3 5.56 -9.35 1.88
N GLY A 4 5.83 -8.57 2.92
CA GLY A 4 5.08 -8.60 4.17
C GLY A 4 3.84 -7.70 4.07
N VAL A 5 2.70 -8.16 4.55
CA VAL A 5 1.48 -7.34 4.64
C VAL A 5 1.01 -7.31 6.09
N ILE A 6 1.26 -6.20 6.77
CA ILE A 6 0.87 -5.99 8.16
C ILE A 6 -0.47 -5.26 8.21
N GLY A 7 -1.47 -5.92 8.79
CA GLY A 7 -2.85 -5.47 8.77
C GLY A 7 -3.68 -6.13 7.67
N ALA A 8 -3.68 -7.47 7.65
CA ALA A 8 -4.40 -8.29 6.66
C ALA A 8 -5.93 -8.26 6.88
N GLY A 9 -6.51 -7.07 7.01
CA GLY A 9 -7.94 -6.79 6.97
C GLY A 9 -8.46 -6.69 5.54
N ARG A 10 -9.57 -5.93 5.33
CA ARG A 10 -10.21 -5.82 3.99
C ARG A 10 -9.25 -5.31 2.93
N MET A 11 -8.54 -4.21 3.18
CA MET A 11 -7.61 -3.64 2.21
C MET A 11 -6.32 -4.46 2.12
N GLY A 12 -5.63 -4.67 3.24
CA GLY A 12 -4.37 -5.42 3.24
C GLY A 12 -4.54 -6.86 2.77
N GLY A 13 -5.63 -7.53 3.15
CA GLY A 13 -5.96 -8.88 2.65
C GLY A 13 -6.19 -8.89 1.13
N THR A 14 -6.90 -7.90 0.60
CA THR A 14 -7.09 -7.78 -0.86
C THR A 14 -5.76 -7.60 -1.58
N VAL A 15 -4.90 -6.70 -1.09
CA VAL A 15 -3.56 -6.49 -1.68
C VAL A 15 -2.71 -7.75 -1.58
N ALA A 16 -2.77 -8.47 -0.46
CA ALA A 16 -2.06 -9.75 -0.27
C ALA A 16 -2.48 -10.81 -1.29
N VAL A 17 -3.79 -10.99 -1.49
CA VAL A 17 -4.33 -11.95 -2.49
C VAL A 17 -3.89 -11.57 -3.89
N LEU A 18 -4.03 -10.32 -4.29
CA LEU A 18 -3.69 -9.86 -5.64
C LEU A 18 -2.19 -9.98 -5.93
N LEU A 19 -1.33 -9.67 -4.97
CA LEU A 19 0.12 -9.84 -5.10
C LEU A 19 0.51 -11.32 -5.18
N ALA A 20 -0.13 -12.19 -4.39
CA ALA A 20 0.11 -13.63 -4.47
C ALA A 20 -0.30 -14.21 -5.83
N HIS A 21 -1.45 -13.78 -6.37
CA HIS A 21 -1.90 -14.17 -7.72
C HIS A 21 -0.99 -13.60 -8.83
N ALA A 22 -0.34 -12.46 -8.58
CA ALA A 22 0.67 -11.88 -9.47
C ALA A 22 2.05 -12.59 -9.37
N GLY A 23 2.19 -13.63 -8.55
CA GLY A 23 3.39 -14.46 -8.43
C GLY A 23 4.40 -14.01 -7.38
N HIS A 24 4.04 -13.07 -6.51
CA HIS A 24 4.89 -12.70 -5.38
C HIS A 24 4.70 -13.63 -4.19
N THR A 25 5.75 -13.86 -3.41
CA THR A 25 5.64 -14.55 -2.10
C THR A 25 5.12 -13.56 -1.07
N VAL A 26 3.98 -13.85 -0.46
CA VAL A 26 3.31 -12.91 0.45
C VAL A 26 3.22 -13.47 1.87
N LEU A 27 3.54 -12.63 2.84
CA LEU A 27 3.50 -12.90 4.28
C LEU A 27 2.42 -12.03 4.94
N PRO A 28 1.11 -12.42 4.84
CA PRO A 28 0.06 -11.68 5.51
C PRO A 28 0.12 -11.88 7.03
N ALA A 29 -0.11 -10.78 7.77
CA ALA A 29 -0.07 -10.75 9.22
C ALA A 29 -1.13 -9.82 9.79
N ASN A 30 -1.64 -10.16 10.98
CA ASN A 30 -2.54 -9.32 11.77
C ASN A 30 -2.29 -9.51 13.27
N SER A 31 -3.03 -8.80 14.12
CA SER A 31 -2.92 -8.87 15.57
C SER A 31 -3.61 -10.11 16.19
N HIS A 32 -4.35 -10.91 15.42
CA HIS A 32 -5.07 -12.09 15.90
C HIS A 32 -4.29 -13.39 15.67
N GLY A 33 -3.10 -13.28 15.09
CA GLY A 33 -2.22 -14.40 14.79
C GLY A 33 -2.51 -15.14 13.49
N PRO A 34 -1.56 -15.98 13.03
CA PRO A 34 -1.61 -16.64 11.73
C PRO A 34 -2.85 -17.51 11.49
N ASP A 35 -3.34 -18.17 12.53
CA ASP A 35 -4.51 -19.06 12.43
C ASP A 35 -5.79 -18.33 11.99
N SER A 36 -5.91 -17.03 12.30
CA SER A 36 -7.04 -16.20 11.89
C SER A 36 -7.03 -15.85 10.40
N LEU A 37 -5.96 -16.16 9.68
CA LEU A 37 -5.75 -15.82 8.27
C LEU A 37 -5.88 -17.05 7.34
N ARG A 38 -6.41 -18.18 7.81
CA ARG A 38 -6.52 -19.42 7.02
C ARG A 38 -7.31 -19.22 5.73
N ASP A 39 -8.45 -18.55 5.81
CA ASP A 39 -9.30 -18.30 4.64
C ASP A 39 -8.61 -17.37 3.64
N LEU A 40 -7.91 -16.34 4.12
CA LEU A 40 -7.12 -15.44 3.29
C LEU A 40 -6.00 -16.18 2.56
N VAL A 41 -5.27 -17.05 3.26
CA VAL A 41 -4.19 -17.85 2.68
C VAL A 41 -4.75 -18.83 1.66
N ALA A 42 -5.90 -19.46 1.94
CA ALA A 42 -6.56 -20.37 0.99
C ALA A 42 -6.97 -19.62 -0.29
N GLU A 43 -7.51 -18.40 -0.16
CA GLU A 43 -7.84 -17.54 -1.31
C GLU A 43 -6.59 -17.11 -2.09
N ALA A 44 -5.53 -16.71 -1.41
CA ALA A 44 -4.28 -16.26 -2.02
C ALA A 44 -3.47 -17.37 -2.70
N GLY A 45 -3.69 -18.63 -2.29
CA GLY A 45 -3.05 -19.81 -2.86
C GLY A 45 -1.61 -20.05 -2.35
N PRO A 46 -0.82 -20.87 -3.08
CA PRO A 46 0.45 -21.39 -2.58
C PRO A 46 1.55 -20.33 -2.35
N ASN A 47 1.37 -19.15 -2.89
CA ASN A 47 2.32 -18.04 -2.74
C ASN A 47 2.14 -17.25 -1.44
N ALA A 48 1.15 -17.57 -0.59
CA ALA A 48 0.89 -16.88 0.65
C ALA A 48 1.14 -17.80 1.86
N THR A 49 1.77 -17.24 2.90
CA THR A 49 1.98 -17.92 4.18
C THR A 49 1.70 -16.93 5.31
N ALA A 50 0.68 -17.20 6.12
CA ALA A 50 0.36 -16.37 7.27
C ALA A 50 1.48 -16.38 8.32
N THR A 51 1.76 -15.23 8.92
CA THR A 51 2.81 -15.08 9.91
C THR A 51 2.45 -14.03 10.97
N THR A 52 3.38 -13.71 11.88
CA THR A 52 3.22 -12.58 12.81
C THR A 52 3.68 -11.26 12.18
N PRO A 53 3.22 -10.10 12.68
CA PRO A 53 3.68 -8.81 12.18
C PRO A 53 5.20 -8.64 12.24
N GLU A 54 5.84 -9.12 13.31
CA GLU A 54 7.29 -9.07 13.49
C GLU A 54 8.02 -9.93 12.46
N ALA A 55 7.53 -11.14 12.19
CA ALA A 55 8.11 -12.04 11.19
C ALA A 55 7.90 -11.46 9.78
N ALA A 56 6.72 -10.92 9.48
CA ALA A 56 6.45 -10.23 8.21
C ALA A 56 7.41 -9.05 7.99
N ALA A 57 7.63 -8.22 9.03
CA ALA A 57 8.56 -7.09 8.94
C ALA A 57 10.01 -7.55 8.77
N ARG A 58 10.45 -8.61 9.50
CA ARG A 58 11.82 -9.10 9.47
C ARG A 58 12.18 -9.80 8.17
N ASP A 59 11.30 -10.71 7.69
CA ASP A 59 11.65 -11.69 6.65
C ASP A 59 11.30 -11.22 5.23
N ALA A 60 10.54 -10.11 5.10
CA ALA A 60 10.17 -9.53 3.82
C ALA A 60 11.24 -8.57 3.27
N GLU A 61 11.31 -8.46 1.95
CA GLU A 61 12.10 -7.47 1.22
C GLU A 61 11.41 -6.11 1.19
N LEU A 62 10.07 -6.10 1.13
CA LEU A 62 9.20 -4.94 1.14
C LEU A 62 8.04 -5.20 2.09
N VAL A 63 7.59 -4.18 2.81
CA VAL A 63 6.46 -4.31 3.74
C VAL A 63 5.34 -3.34 3.38
N ILE A 64 4.11 -3.84 3.31
CA ILE A 64 2.90 -3.03 3.17
C ILE A 64 2.22 -2.93 4.52
N VAL A 65 1.94 -1.71 4.97
CA VAL A 65 1.25 -1.43 6.23
C VAL A 65 -0.17 -0.96 5.92
N ALA A 66 -1.16 -1.74 6.33
CA ALA A 66 -2.59 -1.50 6.06
C ALA A 66 -3.45 -1.58 7.33
N LEU A 67 -2.94 -1.02 8.43
CA LEU A 67 -3.66 -0.88 9.69
C LEU A 67 -4.63 0.31 9.64
N PRO A 68 -5.65 0.38 10.52
CA PRO A 68 -6.27 1.66 10.83
C PRO A 68 -5.19 2.62 11.35
N TRP A 69 -5.08 3.81 10.76
CA TRP A 69 -3.99 4.76 11.06
C TRP A 69 -3.86 5.10 12.55
N ALA A 70 -4.97 5.05 13.29
CA ALA A 70 -4.99 5.24 14.74
C ALA A 70 -4.19 4.16 15.51
N HIS A 71 -3.92 3.02 14.89
CA HIS A 71 -3.18 1.89 15.48
C HIS A 71 -1.75 1.77 14.92
N ARG A 72 -1.20 2.80 14.27
CA ARG A 72 0.16 2.78 13.73
C ARG A 72 1.24 2.54 14.80
N ASP A 73 0.96 2.90 16.03
CA ASP A 73 1.88 2.67 17.16
C ASP A 73 1.98 1.16 17.55
N ALA A 74 1.10 0.31 17.00
CA ALA A 74 1.17 -1.14 17.13
C ALA A 74 2.05 -1.82 16.07
N LEU A 75 2.77 -1.04 15.25
CA LEU A 75 3.76 -1.59 14.32
C LEU A 75 4.91 -2.26 15.10
N PRO A 76 5.52 -3.30 14.53
CA PRO A 76 6.76 -3.87 15.05
C PRO A 76 7.86 -2.83 15.21
N ALA A 77 8.92 -3.19 15.97
CA ALA A 77 10.05 -2.32 16.23
C ALA A 77 10.61 -1.72 14.91
N ALA A 78 10.88 -0.41 14.91
CA ALA A 78 11.29 0.34 13.71
C ALA A 78 12.56 -0.22 13.03
N ASP A 79 13.44 -0.87 13.79
CA ASP A 79 14.66 -1.48 13.28
C ASP A 79 14.39 -2.63 12.29
N LEU A 80 13.25 -3.31 12.37
CA LEU A 80 12.86 -4.36 11.43
C LEU A 80 12.55 -3.82 10.02
N PHE A 81 12.31 -2.53 9.89
CA PHE A 81 12.01 -1.83 8.64
C PHE A 81 13.23 -1.09 8.05
N ALA A 82 14.36 -1.10 8.75
CA ALA A 82 15.54 -0.35 8.33
C ALA A 82 16.02 -0.73 6.94
N GLY A 83 16.16 0.25 6.05
CA GLY A 83 16.58 0.10 4.65
C GLY A 83 15.54 -0.51 3.73
N LYS A 84 14.41 -0.99 4.25
CA LYS A 84 13.34 -1.60 3.45
C LYS A 84 12.41 -0.55 2.85
N ILE A 85 11.82 -0.89 1.73
CA ILE A 85 10.67 -0.14 1.21
C ILE A 85 9.47 -0.48 2.09
N VAL A 86 8.83 0.55 2.64
CA VAL A 86 7.58 0.42 3.40
C VAL A 86 6.48 1.18 2.68
N VAL A 87 5.41 0.48 2.32
CA VAL A 87 4.24 1.09 1.68
C VAL A 87 3.19 1.41 2.74
N ASP A 88 2.90 2.69 2.91
CA ASP A 88 1.81 3.17 3.76
C ASP A 88 0.49 3.16 3.00
N ALA A 89 -0.32 2.14 3.23
CA ALA A 89 -1.68 2.02 2.69
C ALA A 89 -2.77 2.52 3.68
N MET A 90 -2.37 3.16 4.76
CA MET A 90 -3.28 3.66 5.80
C MET A 90 -3.94 4.99 5.38
N ASN A 91 -5.08 5.28 5.99
CA ASN A 91 -5.78 6.57 5.86
C ASN A 91 -6.17 7.10 7.25
N ALA A 92 -5.90 8.37 7.50
CA ALA A 92 -6.14 9.04 8.79
C ALA A 92 -7.54 9.69 8.86
N PHE A 93 -8.58 9.01 8.39
CA PHE A 93 -9.95 9.54 8.26
C PHE A 93 -10.36 10.52 9.38
N GLY A 94 -10.69 11.76 8.98
CA GLY A 94 -11.11 12.83 9.90
C GLY A 94 -10.01 13.36 10.83
N ARG A 95 -8.76 12.97 10.60
CA ARG A 95 -7.58 13.39 11.38
C ARG A 95 -6.49 14.02 10.50
N GLU A 96 -6.78 14.20 9.22
CA GLU A 96 -5.88 14.89 8.31
C GLU A 96 -5.91 16.40 8.60
N ALA A 97 -4.77 16.96 8.91
CA ALA A 97 -4.64 18.41 9.01
C ALA A 97 -4.59 19.02 7.60
N ALA A 98 -5.31 20.12 7.40
CA ALA A 98 -5.20 20.89 6.15
C ALA A 98 -3.78 21.46 5.97
N GLU A 99 -3.15 21.80 7.06
CA GLU A 99 -1.76 22.28 7.16
C GLU A 99 -0.93 21.37 8.05
N GLY A 100 0.39 21.41 7.92
CA GLY A 100 1.31 20.56 8.67
C GLY A 100 1.62 19.24 7.98
N PRO A 101 2.23 18.27 8.68
CA PRO A 101 2.65 17.00 8.11
C PRO A 101 1.46 16.12 7.72
N THR A 102 1.56 15.45 6.57
CA THR A 102 0.60 14.41 6.15
C THR A 102 0.63 13.21 7.09
N SER A 103 -0.40 12.37 7.04
CA SER A 103 -0.41 11.11 7.81
C SER A 103 0.79 10.21 7.48
N SER A 104 1.24 10.19 6.22
CA SER A 104 2.40 9.41 5.82
C SER A 104 3.73 10.02 6.25
N GLU A 105 3.85 11.37 6.30
CA GLU A 105 5.02 12.01 6.91
C GLU A 105 5.11 11.67 8.41
N GLN A 106 3.97 11.62 9.12
CA GLN A 106 3.93 11.18 10.52
C GLN A 106 4.32 9.70 10.65
N THR A 107 3.87 8.82 9.75
CA THR A 107 4.31 7.42 9.71
C THR A 107 5.83 7.32 9.44
N ALA A 108 6.38 8.14 8.55
CA ALA A 108 7.82 8.19 8.28
C ALA A 108 8.64 8.57 9.52
N GLN A 109 8.12 9.44 10.39
CA GLN A 109 8.77 9.80 11.64
C GLN A 109 8.86 8.60 12.62
N THR A 110 7.90 7.69 12.59
CA THR A 110 7.95 6.46 13.41
C THR A 110 8.85 5.37 12.83
N LEU A 111 9.18 5.47 11.53
CA LEU A 111 10.03 4.52 10.80
C LEU A 111 11.21 5.25 10.10
N PRO A 112 12.09 5.93 10.84
CA PRO A 112 13.03 6.93 10.29
C PRO A 112 14.09 6.34 9.35
N ARG A 113 14.29 5.03 9.35
CA ARG A 113 15.24 4.34 8.46
C ARG A 113 14.56 3.56 7.34
N ALA A 114 13.25 3.63 7.22
CA ALA A 114 12.50 3.04 6.13
C ALA A 114 12.46 3.97 4.90
N ARG A 115 12.36 3.37 3.73
CA ARG A 115 12.13 4.07 2.46
C ARG A 115 10.62 4.11 2.22
N LEU A 116 9.95 5.12 2.81
CA LEU A 116 8.47 5.15 2.84
C LEU A 116 7.88 5.62 1.52
N VAL A 117 6.87 4.89 1.05
CA VAL A 117 6.04 5.21 -0.11
C VAL A 117 4.57 5.13 0.30
N LYS A 118 3.78 6.17 0.03
CA LYS A 118 2.33 6.08 0.13
C LYS A 118 1.77 5.39 -1.10
N GLY A 119 0.91 4.40 -0.91
CA GLY A 119 0.30 3.65 -2.01
C GLY A 119 -0.85 2.75 -1.55
N PHE A 120 -1.64 2.22 -2.48
CA PHE A 120 -2.78 1.32 -2.24
C PHE A 120 -3.91 1.90 -1.37
N ASN A 121 -3.86 3.18 -1.01
CA ASN A 121 -4.80 3.82 -0.08
C ASN A 121 -5.98 4.52 -0.75
N THR A 122 -5.93 4.75 -2.06
CA THR A 122 -6.87 5.64 -2.77
C THR A 122 -8.09 4.94 -3.35
N LEU A 123 -8.04 3.64 -3.59
CA LEU A 123 -9.13 2.87 -4.18
C LEU A 123 -9.76 1.93 -3.15
N ASN A 124 -11.09 1.86 -3.11
CA ASN A 124 -11.80 0.92 -2.25
C ASN A 124 -11.43 -0.53 -2.62
N PHE A 125 -11.28 -1.40 -1.63
CA PHE A 125 -10.87 -2.80 -1.81
C PHE A 125 -11.80 -3.59 -2.75
N MET A 126 -13.11 -3.31 -2.78
CA MET A 126 -14.06 -3.95 -3.70
C MET A 126 -13.75 -3.59 -5.15
N TYR A 127 -13.50 -2.32 -5.42
CA TYR A 127 -13.13 -1.86 -6.77
C TYR A 127 -11.76 -2.38 -7.19
N MET A 128 -10.84 -2.54 -6.23
CA MET A 128 -9.53 -3.14 -6.50
C MET A 128 -9.69 -4.60 -6.92
N ARG A 129 -10.50 -5.39 -6.23
CA ARG A 129 -10.81 -6.78 -6.61
C ARG A 129 -11.46 -6.87 -7.99
N GLU A 130 -12.46 -6.03 -8.27
CA GLU A 130 -13.18 -5.99 -9.57
C GLU A 130 -12.26 -5.61 -10.72
N ALA A 131 -11.29 -4.74 -10.50
CA ALA A 131 -10.46 -4.16 -11.55
C ALA A 131 -9.12 -4.87 -11.76
N ALA A 132 -8.72 -5.77 -10.88
CA ALA A 132 -7.46 -6.49 -10.98
C ALA A 132 -7.36 -7.32 -12.27
N GLY A 133 -6.15 -7.47 -12.79
CA GLY A 133 -5.87 -8.24 -14.01
C GLY A 133 -6.29 -7.55 -15.32
N ARG A 134 -6.77 -6.30 -15.29
CA ARG A 134 -7.07 -5.54 -16.51
C ARG A 134 -5.79 -5.20 -17.26
N THR A 135 -5.91 -5.04 -18.57
CA THR A 135 -4.79 -4.72 -19.46
C THR A 135 -5.08 -3.47 -20.30
N GLY A 136 -4.02 -2.88 -20.85
CA GLY A 136 -4.11 -1.72 -21.73
C GLY A 136 -4.72 -0.51 -21.01
N ASP A 137 -5.45 0.30 -21.75
CA ASP A 137 -6.11 1.54 -21.34
C ASP A 137 -7.33 1.36 -20.42
N LYS A 138 -7.77 0.11 -20.21
CA LYS A 138 -8.87 -0.23 -19.29
C LYS A 138 -8.41 -0.39 -17.84
N ARG A 139 -7.09 -0.34 -17.57
CA ARG A 139 -6.55 -0.43 -16.21
C ARG A 139 -7.01 0.78 -15.40
N LEU A 140 -7.45 0.52 -14.16
CA LEU A 140 -7.63 1.60 -13.21
C LEU A 140 -6.27 2.03 -12.64
N THR A 141 -6.20 3.27 -12.21
CA THR A 141 -4.98 3.87 -11.67
C THR A 141 -4.93 3.73 -10.16
N LEU A 142 -3.80 3.27 -9.67
CA LEU A 142 -3.33 3.45 -8.30
C LEU A 142 -2.25 4.54 -8.28
N PHE A 143 -2.02 5.12 -7.13
CA PHE A 143 -1.13 6.27 -6.99
C PHE A 143 0.03 5.94 -6.05
N VAL A 144 1.20 6.52 -6.33
CA VAL A 144 2.37 6.47 -5.45
C VAL A 144 2.80 7.89 -5.09
N ALA A 145 3.26 8.08 -3.86
CA ALA A 145 3.95 9.27 -3.42
C ALA A 145 5.12 8.91 -2.50
N GLY A 146 6.20 9.64 -2.58
CA GLY A 146 7.39 9.38 -1.77
C GLY A 146 8.58 10.20 -2.22
N ASP A 147 9.58 10.27 -1.37
CA ASP A 147 10.77 11.08 -1.60
C ASP A 147 11.93 10.27 -2.21
N ASP A 148 11.76 8.94 -2.29
CA ASP A 148 12.71 8.01 -2.90
C ASP A 148 12.16 7.53 -4.27
N PRO A 149 12.73 7.98 -5.40
CA PRO A 149 12.24 7.64 -6.74
C PRO A 149 12.39 6.14 -7.07
N ASP A 150 13.40 5.47 -6.55
CA ASP A 150 13.61 4.04 -6.78
C ASP A 150 12.57 3.22 -6.01
N ALA A 151 12.26 3.59 -4.77
CA ALA A 151 11.22 2.96 -3.99
C ALA A 151 9.84 3.14 -4.66
N LYS A 152 9.52 4.33 -5.15
CA LYS A 152 8.27 4.58 -5.91
C LYS A 152 8.19 3.70 -7.16
N ARG A 153 9.29 3.55 -7.89
CA ARG A 153 9.34 2.70 -9.11
C ARG A 153 9.06 1.23 -8.78
N VAL A 154 9.62 0.71 -7.69
CA VAL A 154 9.35 -0.67 -7.24
C VAL A 154 7.87 -0.84 -6.90
N VAL A 155 7.27 0.08 -6.14
CA VAL A 155 5.85 0.01 -5.76
C VAL A 155 4.94 0.16 -6.98
N ALA A 156 5.26 1.02 -7.94
CA ALA A 156 4.55 1.16 -9.20
C ALA A 156 4.60 -0.16 -10.02
N GLY A 157 5.73 -0.86 -9.99
CA GLY A 157 5.86 -2.20 -10.58
C GLY A 157 4.88 -3.20 -9.97
N LEU A 158 4.77 -3.25 -8.65
CA LEU A 158 3.79 -4.12 -7.96
C LEU A 158 2.33 -3.80 -8.37
N MET A 159 2.01 -2.52 -8.53
CA MET A 159 0.68 -2.12 -9.01
C MET A 159 0.44 -2.62 -10.45
N SER A 160 1.46 -2.53 -11.31
CA SER A 160 1.40 -3.03 -12.68
C SER A 160 1.22 -4.55 -12.74
N ASP A 161 1.93 -5.30 -11.89
CA ASP A 161 1.83 -6.77 -11.81
C ASP A 161 0.41 -7.22 -11.43
N MET A 162 -0.31 -6.41 -10.63
CA MET A 162 -1.71 -6.64 -10.28
C MET A 162 -2.71 -6.16 -11.36
N GLY A 163 -2.25 -5.59 -12.48
CA GLY A 163 -3.10 -5.10 -13.58
C GLY A 163 -3.62 -3.67 -13.39
N PHE A 164 -2.91 -2.82 -12.62
CA PHE A 164 -3.23 -1.40 -12.47
C PHE A 164 -2.22 -0.53 -13.22
N ALA A 165 -2.66 0.65 -13.65
CA ALA A 165 -1.75 1.73 -13.98
C ALA A 165 -1.24 2.37 -12.68
N ALA A 166 -0.02 2.92 -12.70
CA ALA A 166 0.56 3.62 -11.56
C ALA A 166 0.89 5.05 -11.95
N VAL A 167 0.42 6.03 -11.17
CA VAL A 167 0.71 7.44 -11.37
C VAL A 167 1.42 7.99 -10.14
N ASP A 168 2.59 8.59 -10.36
CA ASP A 168 3.35 9.30 -9.33
C ASP A 168 2.71 10.67 -9.07
N THR A 169 2.33 10.92 -7.83
CA THR A 169 1.71 12.19 -7.41
C THR A 169 2.71 13.17 -6.80
N GLY A 170 3.98 12.78 -6.66
CA GLY A 170 5.05 13.63 -6.15
C GLY A 170 5.67 13.16 -4.84
N SER A 171 6.12 14.12 -4.02
CA SER A 171 6.74 13.86 -2.71
C SER A 171 5.77 13.24 -1.72
N LEU A 172 6.30 12.72 -0.61
CA LEU A 172 5.47 12.21 0.48
C LEU A 172 4.53 13.29 1.04
N ARG A 173 4.97 14.55 1.02
CA ARG A 173 4.18 15.71 1.46
C ARG A 173 3.12 16.11 0.44
N GLU A 174 3.51 16.47 -0.77
CA GLU A 174 2.59 17.00 -1.79
C GLU A 174 1.72 15.90 -2.38
N GLY A 175 2.36 14.83 -2.84
CA GLY A 175 1.68 13.68 -3.42
C GLY A 175 0.84 12.93 -2.40
N GLY A 176 1.36 12.78 -1.18
CA GLY A 176 0.62 12.19 -0.07
C GLY A 176 -0.67 12.95 0.24
N ARG A 177 -0.63 14.29 0.21
CA ARG A 177 -1.82 15.14 0.40
C ARG A 177 -2.86 14.95 -0.70
N ARG A 178 -2.44 14.77 -1.96
CA ARG A 178 -3.34 14.47 -3.08
C ARG A 178 -4.07 13.14 -2.91
N GLN A 179 -3.46 12.17 -2.22
CA GLN A 179 -3.97 10.82 -2.00
C GLN A 179 -4.78 10.65 -0.71
N GLN A 180 -4.78 11.62 0.21
CA GLN A 180 -5.54 11.55 1.46
C GLN A 180 -7.05 11.54 1.22
N PRO A 181 -7.87 11.06 2.18
CA PRO A 181 -9.30 11.34 2.19
C PRO A 181 -9.59 12.82 1.94
N ALA A 182 -10.59 13.13 1.12
CA ALA A 182 -10.87 14.45 0.56
C ALA A 182 -9.87 14.99 -0.48
N GLY A 183 -8.74 14.32 -0.72
CA GLY A 183 -7.83 14.66 -1.81
C GLY A 183 -8.42 14.38 -3.21
N PRO A 184 -7.85 14.98 -4.25
CA PRO A 184 -8.44 14.96 -5.60
C PRO A 184 -8.56 13.56 -6.21
N VAL A 185 -7.73 12.61 -5.81
CA VAL A 185 -7.73 11.23 -6.38
C VAL A 185 -8.35 10.18 -5.46
N PHE A 186 -8.72 10.56 -4.24
CA PHE A 186 -9.24 9.62 -3.26
C PHE A 186 -10.58 9.01 -3.69
N ASN A 187 -10.67 7.68 -3.66
CA ASN A 187 -11.83 6.86 -4.01
C ASN A 187 -12.42 7.13 -5.41
N LYS A 188 -11.58 7.56 -6.36
CA LYS A 188 -11.96 7.76 -7.76
C LYS A 188 -11.48 6.60 -8.63
N ARG A 189 -12.38 6.13 -9.50
CA ARG A 189 -12.11 5.07 -10.50
C ARG A 189 -11.65 5.73 -11.80
N LEU A 190 -10.35 5.98 -11.91
CA LEU A 190 -9.73 6.71 -13.03
C LEU A 190 -8.87 5.75 -13.85
N THR A 191 -8.90 5.90 -15.17
CA THR A 191 -7.84 5.40 -16.06
C THR A 191 -6.62 6.30 -15.96
N GLU A 192 -5.48 5.87 -16.49
CA GLU A 192 -4.23 6.63 -16.39
C GLU A 192 -4.37 8.04 -16.97
N ASP A 193 -4.90 8.16 -18.20
CA ASP A 193 -5.09 9.46 -18.85
C ASP A 193 -5.95 10.41 -18.02
N LYS A 194 -7.09 9.91 -17.52
CA LYS A 194 -7.98 10.71 -16.66
C LYS A 194 -7.33 11.10 -15.32
N ALA A 195 -6.45 10.26 -14.79
CA ALA A 195 -5.71 10.56 -13.58
C ALA A 195 -4.67 11.67 -13.83
N ARG A 196 -3.93 11.58 -14.94
CA ARG A 196 -2.95 12.60 -15.34
C ARG A 196 -3.62 13.94 -15.62
N ASP A 197 -4.72 13.95 -16.39
CA ASP A 197 -5.50 15.16 -16.68
C ASP A 197 -6.00 15.82 -15.38
N LEU A 198 -6.58 15.03 -14.46
CA LEU A 198 -7.07 15.54 -13.18
C LEU A 198 -5.97 16.19 -12.33
N LEU A 199 -4.76 15.64 -12.39
CA LEU A 199 -3.60 16.09 -11.61
C LEU A 199 -2.75 17.11 -12.37
N GLN A 200 -3.10 17.43 -13.62
CA GLN A 200 -2.34 18.32 -14.53
C GLN A 200 -0.88 17.85 -14.68
N LEU A 201 -0.69 16.56 -14.80
CA LEU A 201 0.61 15.92 -15.02
C LEU A 201 0.83 15.71 -16.53
N ALA A 202 2.03 16.09 -17.01
CA ALA A 202 2.43 15.83 -18.39
C ALA A 202 2.57 14.32 -18.70
#